data_0aa97cdd8b529d33d0a840e46c6a0a80
#
_entry.id   0aa97cdd8b529d33d0a840e46c6a0a80
#
_cell.length_a   1.000
_cell.length_b   1.000
_cell.length_c   1.000
_cell.angle_alpha   90.00
_cell.angle_beta   90.00
_cell.angle_gamma   90.00
#
_symmetry.space_group_name_H-M   'P 1'
#
loop_
_entity.id
_entity.type
_entity.pdbx_description
1 polymer ?
#
loop_
_entity_poly.entity_id
_entity_poly.type
_entity_poly.pdbx_seq_one_letter_code
_entity_poly.pdbx_strand_id
1 'polypeptide(L)'
;MKKRPPSVSKSPPKAGAKAKPVKLLSGGNPQIAKADGDAPVQAYLAAMPGWKSDVGRRLDALIVRTVPTVRKAVRWNSPFYGIAGHGWFLGLHCLTNYVKVAFFRGTALRPLPPGESKQKDVRYLHIHEDDPLDEELVASWIRQASELPGMDCF
;
A
#
# COMPACT_ATOMS: atom_id res chain seq x y z
N MET A 1 20.90 17.98 -36.15
CA MET A 1 20.69 17.50 -35.67
C MET A 1 20.20 16.94 -34.97
N LYS A 2 20.09 16.87 -34.68
CA LYS A 2 19.68 16.40 -33.99
C LYS A 2 19.31 15.73 -33.26
N LYS A 3 19.07 15.47 -32.86
CA LYS A 3 18.83 14.86 -32.11
C LYS A 3 18.15 14.31 -31.50
N ARG A 4 17.95 14.04 -31.31
CA ARG A 4 17.31 13.38 -30.68
C ARG A 4 17.07 12.91 -29.87
N PRO A 5 16.86 12.82 -29.60
CA PRO A 5 16.55 12.25 -28.70
C PRO A 5 16.34 11.47 -28.14
N PRO A 6 16.45 11.32 -27.93
CA PRO A 6 16.27 10.50 -27.30
C PRO A 6 15.76 9.95 -26.70
N SER A 7 15.58 9.97 -26.59
CA SER A 7 15.19 9.34 -25.99
C SER A 7 14.70 8.75 -25.56
N VAL A 8 14.49 8.92 -25.69
CA VAL A 8 14.08 8.20 -25.27
C VAL A 8 13.86 7.47 -24.82
N SER A 9 13.83 7.42 -24.75
CA SER A 9 13.67 6.52 -24.27
C SER A 9 13.68 5.88 -23.76
N LYS A 10 13.71 5.91 -23.64
CA LYS A 10 13.73 5.16 -23.05
C LYS A 10 13.21 4.50 -22.49
N SER A 11 12.81 4.45 -22.46
CA SER A 11 12.32 3.77 -22.00
C SER A 11 12.18 3.05 -21.37
N PRO A 12 12.09 3.01 -21.06
CA PRO A 12 12.01 2.23 -20.36
C PRO A 12 11.58 1.25 -20.04
N PRO A 13 11.26 1.30 -20.16
CA PRO A 13 10.93 0.33 -19.72
C PRO A 13 11.35 -0.63 -19.88
N LYS A 14 11.46 -0.35 -20.34
CA LYS A 14 11.93 -1.36 -20.55
C LYS A 14 12.49 -2.02 -19.58
N ALA A 15 12.59 -1.58 -19.17
CA ALA A 15 13.17 -2.20 -18.10
C ALA A 15 12.33 -3.24 -17.46
N GLY A 16 11.12 -3.05 -17.43
CA GLY A 16 10.26 -4.04 -16.84
C GLY A 16 10.43 -5.40 -17.47
N ALA A 17 10.66 -5.41 -18.76
CA ALA A 17 10.78 -6.67 -19.47
C ALA A 17 11.95 -7.50 -18.98
N LYS A 18 12.99 -6.84 -18.48
CA LYS A 18 14.18 -7.54 -18.01
C LYS A 18 14.12 -7.91 -16.56
N ALA A 19 13.19 -7.35 -15.82
CA ALA A 19 13.11 -7.61 -14.41
C ALA A 19 12.73 -9.05 -14.17
N LYS A 20 13.30 -9.65 -13.14
CA LYS A 20 12.90 -10.98 -12.71
C LYS A 20 11.48 -10.90 -12.18
N PRO A 21 10.68 -11.95 -12.38
CA PRO A 21 9.37 -12.01 -11.76
C PRO A 21 9.49 -11.89 -10.26
N VAL A 22 8.58 -11.16 -9.65
CA VAL A 22 8.54 -11.05 -8.20
C VAL A 22 8.08 -12.39 -7.62
N LYS A 23 8.82 -12.89 -6.65
CA LYS A 23 8.45 -14.11 -5.97
C LYS A 23 7.24 -13.84 -5.07
N LEU A 24 6.30 -14.76 -5.08
CA LEU A 24 5.15 -14.67 -4.18
C LEU A 24 5.39 -15.56 -2.97
N LEU A 25 5.19 -14.98 -1.80
CA LEU A 25 5.32 -15.67 -0.54
C LEU A 25 3.97 -16.28 -0.16
N SER A 26 3.89 -16.82 1.06
CA SER A 26 2.65 -17.42 1.55
C SER A 26 1.48 -16.46 1.38
N GLY A 27 0.35 -16.97 0.89
CA GLY A 27 -0.85 -16.18 0.65
C GLY A 27 -0.79 -15.33 -0.61
N GLY A 28 0.26 -15.48 -1.43
CA GLY A 28 0.42 -14.68 -2.64
C GLY A 28 1.03 -13.32 -2.36
N ASN A 29 1.64 -13.15 -1.19
CA ASN A 29 2.24 -11.87 -0.83
C ASN A 29 3.54 -11.65 -1.61
N PRO A 30 3.65 -10.54 -2.36
CA PRO A 30 4.88 -10.28 -3.13
C PRO A 30 6.09 -10.06 -2.22
N GLN A 31 7.21 -10.65 -2.61
CA GLN A 31 8.47 -10.44 -1.90
C GLN A 31 9.16 -9.22 -2.51
N ILE A 32 9.13 -8.12 -1.78
CA ILE A 32 9.77 -6.86 -2.20
C ILE A 32 10.76 -6.45 -1.12
N ALA A 33 11.98 -6.19 -1.54
CA ALA A 33 13.02 -5.79 -0.60
C ALA A 33 12.65 -4.48 0.09
N LYS A 34 13.10 -4.33 1.33
CA LYS A 34 12.93 -3.11 2.09
C LYS A 34 13.49 -1.93 1.30
N ALA A 35 12.64 -0.91 1.09
CA ALA A 35 13.05 0.27 0.35
C ALA A 35 12.05 1.39 0.60
N ASP A 36 12.52 2.62 0.48
CA ASP A 36 11.68 3.80 0.64
C ASP A 36 11.17 4.28 -0.71
N GLY A 37 10.03 4.98 -0.67
CA GLY A 37 9.49 5.67 -1.83
C GLY A 37 8.37 4.92 -2.52
N ASP A 38 7.89 5.51 -3.59
CA ASP A 38 6.75 4.98 -4.33
C ASP A 38 7.10 3.75 -5.17
N ALA A 39 8.31 3.71 -5.74
CA ALA A 39 8.66 2.67 -6.69
C ALA A 39 8.51 1.25 -6.10
N PRO A 40 9.04 0.94 -4.90
CA PRO A 40 8.85 -0.39 -4.34
C PRO A 40 7.40 -0.71 -4.03
N VAL A 41 6.60 0.30 -3.66
CA VAL A 41 5.18 0.10 -3.42
C VAL A 41 4.49 -0.27 -4.74
N GLN A 42 4.78 0.44 -5.83
CA GLN A 42 4.19 0.12 -7.12
C GLN A 42 4.61 -1.28 -7.58
N ALA A 43 5.85 -1.68 -7.33
CA ALA A 43 6.28 -3.04 -7.65
C ALA A 43 5.47 -4.08 -6.89
N TYR A 44 5.20 -3.81 -5.62
CA TYR A 44 4.37 -4.70 -4.80
C TYR A 44 2.94 -4.79 -5.37
N LEU A 45 2.34 -3.64 -5.65
CA LEU A 45 0.96 -3.62 -6.14
C LEU A 45 0.82 -4.35 -7.47
N ALA A 46 1.80 -4.15 -8.36
CA ALA A 46 1.79 -4.80 -9.66
C ALA A 46 1.93 -6.31 -9.54
N ALA A 47 2.65 -6.80 -8.52
CA ALA A 47 2.90 -8.22 -8.34
C ALA A 47 1.81 -8.94 -7.57
N MET A 48 0.87 -8.22 -6.98
CA MET A 48 -0.25 -8.86 -6.29
C MET A 48 -1.06 -9.69 -7.29
N PRO A 49 -1.42 -10.93 -6.93
CA PRO A 49 -2.08 -11.80 -7.91
C PRO A 49 -3.54 -11.43 -8.14
N GLY A 50 -3.92 -11.43 -9.43
CA GLY A 50 -5.31 -11.31 -9.85
C GLY A 50 -5.99 -10.03 -9.38
N TRP A 51 -7.22 -10.18 -8.89
CA TRP A 51 -8.06 -9.07 -8.45
C TRP A 51 -7.43 -8.25 -7.34
N LYS A 52 -6.50 -8.84 -6.60
CA LYS A 52 -5.87 -8.13 -5.47
C LYS A 52 -5.02 -6.96 -5.95
N SER A 53 -4.42 -7.09 -7.14
CA SER A 53 -3.65 -5.98 -7.72
C SER A 53 -4.55 -4.77 -7.95
N ASP A 54 -5.75 -4.99 -8.47
CA ASP A 54 -6.68 -3.88 -8.70
C ASP A 54 -7.11 -3.23 -7.38
N VAL A 55 -7.40 -4.04 -6.38
CA VAL A 55 -7.75 -3.51 -5.05
C VAL A 55 -6.60 -2.71 -4.47
N GLY A 56 -5.39 -3.25 -4.55
CA GLY A 56 -4.20 -2.55 -4.04
C GLY A 56 -4.00 -1.21 -4.72
N ARG A 57 -4.15 -1.16 -6.03
CA ARG A 57 -4.00 0.09 -6.78
C ARG A 57 -5.07 1.11 -6.44
N ARG A 58 -6.32 0.65 -6.24
CA ARG A 58 -7.40 1.53 -5.83
C ARG A 58 -7.14 2.13 -4.47
N LEU A 59 -6.66 1.30 -3.54
CA LEU A 59 -6.32 1.76 -2.20
C LEU A 59 -5.17 2.77 -2.24
N ASP A 60 -4.13 2.47 -3.00
CA ASP A 60 -2.99 3.39 -3.12
C ASP A 60 -3.44 4.74 -3.68
N ALA A 61 -4.24 4.72 -4.74
CA ALA A 61 -4.74 5.96 -5.34
C ALA A 61 -5.60 6.74 -4.36
N LEU A 62 -6.43 6.04 -3.59
CA LEU A 62 -7.28 6.68 -2.59
C LEU A 62 -6.45 7.32 -1.49
N ILE A 63 -5.41 6.62 -1.03
CA ILE A 63 -4.52 7.14 -0.01
C ILE A 63 -3.81 8.41 -0.50
N VAL A 64 -3.27 8.36 -1.72
CA VAL A 64 -2.56 9.51 -2.28
C VAL A 64 -3.50 10.70 -2.47
N ARG A 65 -4.72 10.44 -2.93
CA ARG A 65 -5.70 11.50 -3.14
C ARG A 65 -6.13 12.12 -1.83
N THR A 66 -6.28 11.30 -0.79
CA THR A 66 -6.73 11.77 0.52
C THR A 66 -5.62 12.47 1.29
N VAL A 67 -4.39 11.98 1.17
CA VAL A 67 -3.22 12.51 1.88
C VAL A 67 -2.10 12.74 0.86
N PRO A 68 -2.14 13.89 0.14
CA PRO A 68 -1.16 14.11 -0.93
C PRO A 68 0.30 14.13 -0.48
N THR A 69 0.54 14.41 0.80
CA THR A 69 1.89 14.42 1.36
C THR A 69 2.32 13.05 1.88
N VAL A 70 1.55 12.01 1.59
CA VAL A 70 1.82 10.69 2.11
C VAL A 70 3.22 10.22 1.73
N ARG A 71 3.88 9.61 2.70
CA ARG A 71 5.18 8.98 2.53
C ARG A 71 4.95 7.47 2.41
N LYS A 72 5.70 6.83 1.53
CA LYS A 72 5.53 5.40 1.27
C LYS A 72 6.84 4.65 1.44
N ALA A 73 6.73 3.38 1.78
CA ALA A 73 7.88 2.48 1.85
C ALA A 73 7.39 1.04 1.80
N VAL A 74 8.32 0.12 1.57
CA VAL A 74 8.07 -1.31 1.79
C VAL A 74 8.90 -1.76 2.97
N ARG A 75 8.26 -2.41 3.92
CA ARG A 75 8.88 -3.03 5.09
C ARG A 75 8.24 -4.39 5.30
N TRP A 76 9.06 -5.40 5.56
CA TRP A 76 8.57 -6.76 5.79
C TRP A 76 7.59 -7.20 4.69
N ASN A 77 7.99 -6.96 3.44
CA ASN A 77 7.22 -7.35 2.26
C ASN A 77 5.78 -6.82 2.29
N SER A 78 5.62 -5.57 2.71
CA SER A 78 4.31 -4.91 2.79
C SER A 78 4.46 -3.42 2.52
N PRO A 79 3.52 -2.82 1.77
CA PRO A 79 3.51 -1.37 1.64
C PRO A 79 3.13 -0.70 2.95
N PHE A 80 3.85 0.36 3.29
CA PHE A 80 3.57 1.19 4.46
C PHE A 80 3.33 2.62 4.01
N TYR A 81 2.38 3.27 4.65
CA TYR A 81 1.99 4.64 4.35
C TYR A 81 2.07 5.47 5.62
N GLY A 82 2.69 6.65 5.52
CA GLY A 82 2.90 7.48 6.69
C GLY A 82 3.08 8.94 6.35
N ILE A 83 3.42 9.70 7.39
CA ILE A 83 3.71 11.12 7.27
C ILE A 83 5.14 11.33 7.73
N ALA A 84 5.92 12.08 6.94
CA ALA A 84 7.32 12.35 7.30
C ALA A 84 7.38 12.95 8.70
N GLY A 85 8.20 12.34 9.56
CA GLY A 85 8.36 12.79 10.93
C GLY A 85 7.27 12.34 11.90
N HIS A 86 6.24 11.64 11.41
CA HIS A 86 5.11 11.23 12.24
C HIS A 86 4.90 9.71 12.26
N GLY A 87 5.71 8.95 11.53
CA GLY A 87 5.61 7.50 11.49
C GLY A 87 4.58 6.98 10.51
N TRP A 88 4.24 5.71 10.63
CA TRP A 88 3.38 5.01 9.69
C TRP A 88 1.98 4.91 10.26
N PHE A 89 0.96 5.15 9.43
CA PHE A 89 -0.43 5.07 9.90
C PHE A 89 -1.19 3.90 9.26
N LEU A 90 -0.68 3.35 8.17
CA LEU A 90 -1.41 2.30 7.44
C LEU A 90 -0.43 1.34 6.77
N GLY A 91 -0.80 0.06 6.72
CA GLY A 91 -0.06 -0.93 5.95
C GLY A 91 -1.01 -1.80 5.16
N LEU A 92 -0.52 -2.34 4.04
CA LEU A 92 -1.28 -3.30 3.24
C LEU A 92 -0.58 -4.64 3.28
N HIS A 93 -1.35 -5.72 3.20
CA HIS A 93 -0.78 -7.06 3.13
C HIS A 93 -1.69 -7.96 2.31
N CYS A 94 -1.08 -8.72 1.40
CA CYS A 94 -1.80 -9.62 0.51
C CYS A 94 -1.89 -11.00 1.15
N LEU A 95 -3.12 -11.49 1.31
CA LEU A 95 -3.35 -12.84 1.82
C LEU A 95 -4.09 -13.67 0.76
N THR A 96 -4.28 -14.96 1.05
CA THR A 96 -4.82 -15.86 0.04
C THR A 96 -6.18 -15.40 -0.48
N ASN A 97 -7.08 -15.04 0.42
CA ASN A 97 -8.46 -14.77 0.04
C ASN A 97 -8.88 -13.31 0.22
N TYR A 98 -7.95 -12.45 0.64
CA TYR A 98 -8.30 -11.06 0.88
C TYR A 98 -7.06 -10.18 0.93
N VAL A 99 -7.29 -8.88 0.84
CA VAL A 99 -6.26 -7.85 1.06
C VAL A 99 -6.55 -7.25 2.43
N LYS A 100 -5.54 -7.21 3.27
CA LYS A 100 -5.67 -6.64 4.61
C LYS A 100 -5.17 -5.21 4.61
N VAL A 101 -6.01 -4.30 5.12
CA VAL A 101 -5.60 -2.92 5.41
C VAL A 101 -5.45 -2.83 6.92
N ALA A 102 -4.25 -2.52 7.37
CA ALA A 102 -3.97 -2.39 8.80
C ALA A 102 -3.88 -0.90 9.15
N PHE A 103 -4.73 -0.46 10.07
CA PHE A 103 -4.67 0.89 10.61
C PHE A 103 -3.98 0.80 11.96
N PHE A 104 -2.79 1.37 12.07
CA PHE A 104 -1.95 1.15 13.26
C PHE A 104 -2.49 1.83 14.51
N ARG A 105 -3.33 2.85 14.37
CA ARG A 105 -4.10 3.45 15.46
C ARG A 105 -5.59 3.26 15.24
N GLY A 106 -5.96 2.07 14.76
CA GLY A 106 -7.32 1.79 14.32
C GLY A 106 -8.37 1.95 15.40
N THR A 107 -8.01 1.75 16.67
CA THR A 107 -8.98 1.91 17.77
C THR A 107 -9.41 3.35 17.97
N ALA A 108 -8.65 4.31 17.44
CA ALA A 108 -9.00 5.72 17.53
C ALA A 108 -9.87 6.19 16.36
N LEU A 109 -10.11 5.34 15.38
CA LEU A 109 -10.90 5.71 14.19
C LEU A 109 -12.40 5.54 14.46
N ARG A 110 -13.20 6.35 13.79
CA ARG A 110 -14.67 6.28 13.93
C ARG A 110 -15.33 6.34 12.56
N PRO A 111 -16.22 5.41 12.24
CA PRO A 111 -16.52 4.22 13.06
C PRO A 111 -15.33 3.28 13.14
N LEU A 112 -15.33 2.36 14.09
CA LEU A 112 -14.21 1.41 14.21
C LEU A 112 -14.10 0.54 12.98
N PRO A 113 -12.91 0.37 12.41
CA PRO A 113 -12.71 -0.66 11.39
C PRO A 113 -13.05 -2.03 11.99
N PRO A 114 -13.65 -2.92 11.19
CA PRO A 114 -14.29 -4.12 11.74
C PRO A 114 -13.35 -5.23 12.17
N GLY A 115 -12.13 -5.29 11.62
CA GLY A 115 -11.22 -6.39 11.92
C GLY A 115 -10.45 -6.16 13.19
N GLU A 116 -10.50 -7.14 14.10
CA GLU A 116 -9.76 -7.04 15.35
C GLU A 116 -8.33 -7.54 15.16
N SER A 117 -7.43 -7.03 15.99
CA SER A 117 -6.03 -7.41 15.98
C SER A 117 -5.60 -7.78 17.39
N LYS A 118 -4.64 -8.69 17.50
CA LYS A 118 -4.03 -8.99 18.79
C LYS A 118 -3.13 -7.86 19.26
N GLN A 119 -2.72 -6.99 18.35
CA GLN A 119 -1.90 -5.85 18.73
C GLN A 119 -2.79 -4.73 19.20
N LYS A 120 -2.40 -4.15 20.33
CA LYS A 120 -3.11 -3.01 20.89
C LYS A 120 -3.14 -1.88 19.87
N ASP A 121 -4.23 -1.19 19.78
CA ASP A 121 -4.46 -0.03 18.92
C ASP A 121 -4.65 -0.35 17.45
N VAL A 122 -4.29 -1.54 16.97
CA VAL A 122 -4.40 -1.89 15.56
C VAL A 122 -5.80 -2.43 15.24
N ARG A 123 -6.36 -1.98 14.11
CA ARG A 123 -7.61 -2.54 13.57
C ARG A 123 -7.42 -2.79 12.09
N TYR A 124 -8.18 -3.74 11.56
CA TYR A 124 -8.05 -4.18 10.17
C TYR A 124 -9.32 -3.96 9.38
N LEU A 125 -9.15 -3.74 8.08
CA LEU A 125 -10.20 -3.91 7.10
C LEU A 125 -9.75 -5.05 6.18
N HIS A 126 -10.59 -6.08 6.04
CA HIS A 126 -10.32 -7.20 5.14
C HIS A 126 -11.19 -7.05 3.91
N ILE A 127 -10.56 -7.02 2.73
CA ILE A 127 -11.28 -6.84 1.46
C ILE A 127 -11.19 -8.13 0.67
N HIS A 128 -12.33 -8.79 0.46
CA HIS A 128 -12.45 -10.00 -0.33
C HIS A 128 -12.81 -9.66 -1.76
N GLU A 129 -12.75 -10.65 -2.64
CA GLU A 129 -12.84 -10.41 -4.08
C GLU A 129 -14.07 -9.63 -4.51
N ASP A 130 -15.22 -9.99 -3.99
CA ASP A 130 -16.48 -9.37 -4.40
C ASP A 130 -16.99 -8.32 -3.43
N ASP A 131 -16.15 -7.92 -2.47
CA ASP A 131 -16.57 -6.90 -1.51
C ASP A 131 -16.62 -5.54 -2.19
N PRO A 132 -17.69 -4.78 -1.98
CA PRO A 132 -17.71 -3.39 -2.42
C PRO A 132 -16.70 -2.59 -1.59
N LEU A 133 -15.98 -1.69 -2.22
CA LEU A 133 -15.07 -0.81 -1.51
C LEU A 133 -15.78 0.53 -1.29
N ASP A 134 -16.15 0.79 -0.04
CA ASP A 134 -16.76 2.05 0.33
C ASP A 134 -15.66 3.11 0.44
N GLU A 135 -15.40 3.79 -0.66
CA GLU A 135 -14.27 4.72 -0.74
C GLU A 135 -14.42 5.91 0.19
N GLU A 136 -15.65 6.38 0.41
CA GLU A 136 -15.86 7.49 1.35
C GLU A 136 -15.50 7.11 2.77
N LEU A 137 -15.92 5.91 3.18
CA LEU A 137 -15.61 5.44 4.53
C LEU A 137 -14.11 5.23 4.70
N VAL A 138 -13.49 4.55 3.72
CA VAL A 138 -12.05 4.28 3.78
C VAL A 138 -11.26 5.58 3.74
N ALA A 139 -11.67 6.54 2.91
CA ALA A 139 -11.02 7.85 2.88
C ALA A 139 -11.12 8.57 4.22
N SER A 140 -12.28 8.47 4.88
CA SER A 140 -12.45 9.05 6.22
C SER A 140 -11.47 8.42 7.22
N TRP A 141 -11.33 7.10 7.20
CA TRP A 141 -10.36 6.42 8.06
C TRP A 141 -8.93 6.85 7.75
N ILE A 142 -8.59 6.95 6.47
CA ILE A 142 -7.25 7.37 6.05
C ILE A 142 -6.96 8.79 6.56
N ARG A 143 -7.91 9.70 6.39
CA ARG A 143 -7.74 11.07 6.85
C ARG A 143 -7.53 11.13 8.35
N GLN A 144 -8.39 10.44 9.10
CA GLN A 144 -8.27 10.40 10.55
C GLN A 144 -6.92 9.82 10.97
N ALA A 145 -6.52 8.71 10.35
CA ALA A 145 -5.29 8.04 10.69
C ALA A 145 -4.07 8.92 10.43
N SER A 146 -4.09 9.67 9.32
CA SER A 146 -2.97 10.53 8.96
C SER A 146 -2.75 11.67 9.94
N GLU A 147 -3.76 11.99 10.75
CA GLU A 147 -3.69 13.08 11.75
C GLU A 147 -3.28 12.59 13.12
N LEU A 148 -3.17 11.28 13.30
CA LEU A 148 -2.76 10.69 14.57
C LEU A 148 -1.25 10.47 14.59
N PRO A 149 -0.65 10.37 15.79
CA PRO A 149 0.75 9.94 15.86
C PRO A 149 0.86 8.56 15.26
N GLY A 150 1.79 8.39 14.33
CA GLY A 150 1.99 7.11 13.67
C GLY A 150 2.82 6.15 14.48
N MET A 151 3.00 4.95 13.92
CA MET A 151 3.84 3.94 14.52
C MET A 151 5.26 4.14 13.99
N ASP A 152 6.20 4.25 14.90
CA ASP A 152 7.60 4.52 14.57
C ASP A 152 8.43 3.31 14.96
N CYS A 153 8.38 2.28 14.15
CA CYS A 153 8.96 1.00 14.51
C CYS A 153 10.09 0.55 13.58
N PHE A 154 10.71 1.46 12.87
CA PHE A 154 11.83 1.07 11.99
C PHE A 154 12.96 2.09 12.07
#